data_d9cf675b8802cc627a48e285eef9d671
#
_entry.id   d9cf675b8802cc627a48e285eef9d671
#
_cell.length_a   1.000
_cell.length_b   1.000
_cell.length_c   1.000
_cell.angle_alpha   90.00
_cell.angle_beta   90.00
_cell.angle_gamma   90.00
#
_symmetry.space_group_name_H-M   'P 1'
#
loop_
_entity.id
_entity.type
_entity.pdbx_description
1 polymer ?
#
loop_
_entity_poly.entity_id
_entity_poly.type
_entity_poly.pdbx_seq_one_letter_code
_entity_poly.pdbx_strand_id
1 'polypeptide(L)'
;VGHKLMDNYNIDFELIENMEHGALIKKKMNCDILIDQVGDRGGWGYGMSSVESMAMGTCCATQINDKLNNMIPDHPFLNITEDNMYIKLSEIIENRPELEKRKRQSYDWVYQNHDMNNVIKNIYSLYNSLKYD
;
A
#
# COMPACT_ATOMS: atom_id res chain seq x y z
N VAL A 1 -0.74 -12.34 -13.94
CA VAL A 1 -1.78 -11.30 -13.83
C VAL A 1 -1.38 -10.05 -14.60
N GLY A 2 -0.21 -9.45 -14.36
CA GLY A 2 0.21 -8.19 -15.00
C GLY A 2 0.12 -8.21 -16.52
N HIS A 3 0.71 -9.19 -17.19
CA HIS A 3 0.64 -9.30 -18.66
C HIS A 3 -0.81 -9.41 -19.16
N LYS A 4 -1.65 -10.21 -18.49
CA LYS A 4 -3.06 -10.33 -18.85
C LYS A 4 -3.84 -9.00 -18.70
N LEU A 5 -3.44 -8.15 -17.75
CA LEU A 5 -4.02 -6.81 -17.61
C LEU A 5 -3.56 -5.90 -18.76
N MET A 6 -2.29 -5.96 -19.18
CA MET A 6 -1.79 -5.21 -20.35
C MET A 6 -2.53 -5.59 -21.64
N ASP A 7 -2.88 -6.87 -21.81
CA ASP A 7 -3.61 -7.36 -23.00
C ASP A 7 -5.04 -6.80 -23.07
N ASN A 8 -5.64 -6.48 -21.92
CA ASN A 8 -7.05 -6.07 -21.85
C ASN A 8 -7.23 -4.56 -21.56
N TYR A 9 -6.22 -3.89 -21.05
CA TYR A 9 -6.27 -2.49 -20.65
C TYR A 9 -5.07 -1.72 -21.20
N ASN A 10 -5.26 -0.47 -21.51
CA ASN A 10 -4.16 0.42 -21.92
C ASN A 10 -3.38 0.88 -20.68
N ILE A 11 -2.54 0.01 -20.15
CA ILE A 11 -1.68 0.22 -18.98
C ILE A 11 -0.27 -0.26 -19.26
N ASP A 12 0.69 0.29 -18.54
CA ASP A 12 2.05 -0.22 -18.44
C ASP A 12 2.20 -1.05 -17.16
N PHE A 13 2.71 -2.27 -17.28
CA PHE A 13 3.05 -3.13 -16.15
C PHE A 13 4.55 -3.44 -16.16
N GLU A 14 5.20 -3.20 -15.05
CA GLU A 14 6.61 -3.49 -14.88
C GLU A 14 6.85 -4.34 -13.62
N LEU A 15 7.51 -5.49 -13.78
CA LEU A 15 8.06 -6.26 -12.68
C LEU A 15 9.47 -5.79 -12.40
N ILE A 16 9.72 -5.27 -11.20
CA ILE A 16 11.01 -4.70 -10.82
C ILE A 16 11.71 -5.65 -9.85
N GLU A 17 12.91 -6.10 -10.21
CA GLU A 17 13.76 -6.96 -9.39
C GLU A 17 15.19 -6.43 -9.40
N ASN A 18 15.89 -6.58 -8.28
CA ASN A 18 17.33 -6.26 -8.15
C ASN A 18 17.72 -4.83 -8.58
N MET A 19 16.82 -3.86 -8.36
CA MET A 19 17.04 -2.46 -8.68
C MET A 19 17.64 -1.71 -7.49
N GLU A 20 18.57 -0.79 -7.78
CA GLU A 20 19.10 0.14 -6.76
C GLU A 20 17.97 1.01 -6.21
N HIS A 21 17.99 1.26 -4.87
CA HIS A 21 16.88 1.91 -4.15
C HIS A 21 16.53 3.30 -4.70
N GLY A 22 17.51 4.14 -5.03
CA GLY A 22 17.23 5.49 -5.56
C GLY A 22 16.57 5.47 -6.94
N ALA A 23 16.91 4.47 -7.78
CA ALA A 23 16.26 4.26 -9.05
C ALA A 23 14.83 3.72 -8.87
N LEU A 24 14.64 2.83 -7.90
CA LEU A 24 13.32 2.28 -7.54
C LEU A 24 12.37 3.38 -7.07
N ILE A 25 12.82 4.29 -6.22
CA ILE A 25 12.02 5.43 -5.74
C ILE A 25 11.52 6.29 -6.93
N LYS A 26 12.39 6.58 -7.89
CA LYS A 26 11.99 7.34 -9.10
C LYS A 26 10.90 6.63 -9.92
N LYS A 27 10.94 5.30 -9.97
CA LYS A 27 9.90 4.52 -10.63
C LYS A 27 8.58 4.56 -9.85
N LYS A 28 8.63 4.39 -8.54
CA LYS A 28 7.46 4.46 -7.67
C LYS A 28 6.74 5.81 -7.73
N MET A 29 7.48 6.92 -7.87
CA MET A 29 6.91 8.28 -8.02
C MET A 29 6.00 8.42 -9.25
N ASN A 30 6.19 7.61 -10.28
CA ASN A 30 5.42 7.64 -11.53
C ASN A 30 4.42 6.47 -11.63
N CYS A 31 4.20 5.75 -10.55
CA CYS A 31 3.34 4.57 -10.52
C CYS A 31 1.95 4.96 -9.97
N ASP A 32 0.89 4.55 -10.65
CA ASP A 32 -0.48 4.73 -10.15
C ASP A 32 -0.85 3.66 -9.13
N ILE A 33 -0.43 2.42 -9.36
CA ILE A 33 -0.71 1.27 -8.51
C ILE A 33 0.59 0.50 -8.25
N LEU A 34 0.91 0.28 -6.98
CA LEU A 34 1.95 -0.66 -6.57
C LEU A 34 1.31 -1.97 -6.12
N ILE A 35 1.79 -3.09 -6.62
CA ILE A 35 1.49 -4.41 -6.06
C ILE A 35 2.67 -4.81 -5.18
N ASP A 36 2.43 -4.95 -3.85
CA ASP A 36 3.49 -5.32 -2.90
C ASP A 36 3.42 -6.82 -2.55
N GLN A 37 2.95 -7.18 -1.40
CA GLN A 37 2.96 -8.57 -0.92
C GLN A 37 1.64 -9.26 -1.22
N VAL A 38 1.71 -10.37 -1.95
CA VAL A 38 0.57 -11.26 -2.23
C VAL A 38 0.95 -12.68 -1.85
N GLY A 39 0.03 -13.38 -1.20
CA GLY A 39 0.29 -14.66 -0.55
C GLY A 39 0.69 -14.49 0.92
N ASP A 40 0.03 -15.28 1.79
CA ASP A 40 0.34 -15.28 3.23
C ASP A 40 1.60 -16.12 3.47
N ARG A 41 2.75 -15.47 3.43
CA ARG A 41 4.06 -16.07 3.73
C ARG A 41 4.55 -15.71 5.14
N GLY A 42 3.63 -15.45 6.07
CA GLY A 42 3.94 -15.06 7.44
C GLY A 42 4.36 -13.59 7.60
N GLY A 43 4.07 -12.76 6.61
CA GLY A 43 4.26 -11.31 6.67
C GLY A 43 3.13 -10.58 7.39
N TRP A 44 3.33 -9.28 7.64
CA TRP A 44 2.35 -8.40 8.30
C TRP A 44 1.32 -7.78 7.35
N GLY A 45 1.33 -8.17 6.06
CA GLY A 45 0.38 -7.70 5.05
C GLY A 45 0.85 -6.46 4.28
N TYR A 46 1.73 -5.61 4.81
CA TYR A 46 2.39 -4.54 4.06
C TYR A 46 3.80 -4.29 4.58
N GLY A 47 4.68 -3.80 3.72
CA GLY A 47 6.08 -3.54 4.04
C GLY A 47 6.47 -2.07 3.83
N MET A 48 7.76 -1.79 3.98
CA MET A 48 8.32 -0.45 3.73
C MET A 48 8.08 -0.01 2.28
N SER A 49 8.07 -0.94 1.33
CA SER A 49 7.78 -0.66 -0.07
C SER A 49 6.38 -0.06 -0.27
N SER A 50 5.38 -0.59 0.46
CA SER A 50 4.03 -0.03 0.52
C SER A 50 4.03 1.39 1.09
N VAL A 51 4.67 1.58 2.25
CA VAL A 51 4.71 2.88 2.95
C VAL A 51 5.37 3.96 2.09
N GLU A 52 6.51 3.65 1.48
CA GLU A 52 7.20 4.56 0.55
C GLU A 52 6.31 4.97 -0.64
N SER A 53 5.65 4.01 -1.27
CA SER A 53 4.80 4.28 -2.43
C SER A 53 3.57 5.09 -2.05
N MET A 54 2.93 4.76 -0.93
CA MET A 54 1.77 5.48 -0.43
C MET A 54 2.13 6.91 -0.01
N ALA A 55 3.33 7.13 0.55
CA ALA A 55 3.85 8.47 0.83
C ALA A 55 4.02 9.34 -0.42
N MET A 56 4.14 8.71 -1.59
CA MET A 56 4.20 9.37 -2.89
C MET A 56 2.82 9.48 -3.58
N GLY A 57 1.75 9.08 -2.90
CA GLY A 57 0.39 9.13 -3.43
C GLY A 57 0.07 8.00 -4.40
N THR A 58 0.65 6.82 -4.22
CA THR A 58 0.36 5.62 -5.02
C THR A 58 -0.73 4.78 -4.34
N CYS A 59 -1.64 4.19 -5.11
CA CYS A 59 -2.56 3.18 -4.61
C CYS A 59 -1.78 1.87 -4.39
N CYS A 60 -1.74 1.37 -3.16
CA CYS A 60 -1.03 0.15 -2.84
C CYS A 60 -1.98 -1.04 -2.75
N ALA A 61 -1.72 -2.07 -3.56
CA ALA A 61 -2.42 -3.36 -3.55
C ALA A 61 -1.55 -4.39 -2.83
N THR A 62 -2.09 -4.99 -1.77
CA THR A 62 -1.38 -5.98 -0.95
C THR A 62 -2.37 -6.92 -0.27
N GLN A 63 -1.93 -8.06 0.18
CA GLN A 63 -2.78 -8.96 0.96
C GLN A 63 -2.76 -8.57 2.43
N ILE A 64 -3.90 -8.14 2.95
CA ILE A 64 -4.13 -7.82 4.37
C ILE A 64 -4.97 -8.94 4.96
N ASN A 65 -4.46 -9.62 5.98
CA ASN A 65 -5.22 -10.63 6.71
C ASN A 65 -6.21 -10.01 7.71
N ASP A 66 -7.18 -10.79 8.18
CA ASP A 66 -8.25 -10.30 9.07
C ASP A 66 -7.71 -9.69 10.36
N LYS A 67 -6.65 -10.28 10.93
CA LYS A 67 -6.03 -9.76 12.16
C LYS A 67 -5.51 -8.34 11.95
N LEU A 68 -4.74 -8.11 10.89
CA LEU A 68 -4.20 -6.79 10.58
C LEU A 68 -5.32 -5.83 10.17
N ASN A 69 -6.29 -6.27 9.37
CA ASN A 69 -7.43 -5.46 8.97
C ASN A 69 -8.22 -4.94 10.18
N ASN A 70 -8.37 -5.75 11.23
CA ASN A 70 -9.02 -5.33 12.48
C ASN A 70 -8.17 -4.36 13.31
N MET A 71 -6.85 -4.41 13.18
CA MET A 71 -5.94 -3.48 13.88
C MET A 71 -5.84 -2.11 13.20
N ILE A 72 -6.01 -2.06 11.90
CA ILE A 72 -5.90 -0.84 11.08
C ILE A 72 -7.13 -0.69 10.15
N PRO A 73 -8.37 -0.60 10.70
CA PRO A 73 -9.60 -0.72 9.92
C PRO A 73 -9.76 0.36 8.84
N ASP A 74 -9.14 1.52 9.01
CA ASP A 74 -9.26 2.67 8.10
C ASP A 74 -8.14 2.73 7.05
N HIS A 75 -7.42 1.63 6.83
CA HIS A 75 -6.34 1.61 5.84
C HIS A 75 -6.88 1.72 4.40
N PRO A 76 -6.17 2.43 3.50
CA PRO A 76 -6.60 2.62 2.11
C PRO A 76 -6.11 1.52 1.15
N PHE A 77 -5.45 0.47 1.64
CA PHE A 77 -4.94 -0.60 0.80
C PHE A 77 -6.03 -1.24 -0.05
N LEU A 78 -5.73 -1.53 -1.30
CA LEU A 78 -6.53 -2.45 -2.11
C LEU A 78 -6.18 -3.86 -1.66
N ASN A 79 -7.06 -4.46 -0.83
CA ASN A 79 -6.82 -5.81 -0.32
C ASN A 79 -7.03 -6.84 -1.42
N ILE A 80 -5.95 -7.52 -1.83
CA ILE A 80 -5.91 -8.51 -2.89
C ILE A 80 -5.38 -9.85 -2.37
N THR A 81 -5.78 -10.93 -3.04
CA THR A 81 -5.26 -12.28 -2.86
C THR A 81 -4.86 -12.86 -4.22
N GLU A 82 -4.16 -13.98 -4.23
CA GLU A 82 -3.81 -14.65 -5.49
C GLU A 82 -5.05 -14.93 -6.36
N ASP A 83 -6.18 -15.30 -5.72
CA ASP A 83 -7.41 -15.67 -6.42
C ASP A 83 -8.19 -14.47 -6.97
N ASN A 84 -8.17 -13.32 -6.27
CA ASN A 84 -8.99 -12.16 -6.64
C ASN A 84 -8.22 -11.01 -7.28
N MET A 85 -6.88 -11.09 -7.32
CA MET A 85 -5.99 -10.02 -7.79
C MET A 85 -6.40 -9.47 -9.17
N TYR A 86 -6.67 -10.37 -10.14
CA TYR A 86 -7.03 -9.93 -11.49
C TYR A 86 -8.32 -9.10 -11.47
N ILE A 87 -9.35 -9.59 -10.78
CA ILE A 87 -10.66 -8.92 -10.71
C ILE A 87 -10.52 -7.56 -10.01
N LYS A 88 -9.86 -7.53 -8.85
CA LYS A 88 -9.68 -6.31 -8.07
C LYS A 88 -8.87 -5.23 -8.78
N LEU A 89 -7.81 -5.65 -9.49
CA LEU A 89 -7.03 -4.72 -10.29
C LEU A 89 -7.80 -4.21 -11.52
N SER A 90 -8.58 -5.07 -12.18
CA SER A 90 -9.46 -4.65 -13.27
C SER A 90 -10.48 -3.60 -12.80
N GLU A 91 -11.18 -3.87 -11.69
CA GLU A 91 -12.16 -2.97 -11.10
C GLU A 91 -11.58 -1.57 -10.81
N ILE A 92 -10.36 -1.50 -10.24
CA ILE A 92 -9.75 -0.22 -9.90
C ILE A 92 -9.17 0.51 -11.13
N ILE A 93 -8.69 -0.22 -12.14
CA ILE A 93 -8.23 0.35 -13.41
C ILE A 93 -9.39 0.99 -14.16
N GLU A 94 -10.55 0.35 -14.19
CA GLU A 94 -11.77 0.86 -14.84
C GLU A 94 -12.40 2.02 -14.06
N ASN A 95 -12.18 2.13 -12.77
CA ASN A 95 -12.74 3.15 -11.91
C ASN A 95 -11.71 4.22 -11.52
N ARG A 96 -11.36 5.07 -12.49
CA ARG A 96 -10.38 6.15 -12.28
C ARG A 96 -10.70 7.08 -11.10
N PRO A 97 -11.95 7.50 -10.85
CA PRO A 97 -12.29 8.31 -9.67
C PRO A 97 -11.96 7.61 -8.34
N GLU A 98 -12.23 6.31 -8.21
CA GLU A 98 -11.91 5.54 -7.01
C GLU A 98 -10.39 5.37 -6.85
N LEU A 99 -9.64 5.15 -7.95
CA LEU A 99 -8.20 5.10 -7.94
C LEU A 99 -7.59 6.41 -7.40
N GLU A 100 -8.01 7.55 -7.92
CA GLU A 100 -7.53 8.85 -7.48
C GLU A 100 -7.91 9.16 -6.01
N LYS A 101 -9.06 8.70 -5.57
CA LYS A 101 -9.46 8.78 -4.16
C LYS A 101 -8.53 7.96 -3.27
N ARG A 102 -8.23 6.70 -3.63
CA ARG A 102 -7.31 5.83 -2.88
C ARG A 102 -5.90 6.37 -2.85
N LYS A 103 -5.42 6.95 -3.93
CA LYS A 103 -4.11 7.62 -3.98
C LYS A 103 -4.00 8.75 -2.94
N ARG A 104 -5.03 9.59 -2.82
CA ARG A 104 -5.07 10.66 -1.79
C ARG A 104 -5.14 10.07 -0.38
N GLN A 105 -6.02 9.08 -0.17
CA GLN A 105 -6.15 8.41 1.12
C GLN A 105 -4.85 7.70 1.55
N SER A 106 -4.09 7.14 0.59
CA SER A 106 -2.78 6.53 0.84
C SER A 106 -1.80 7.53 1.44
N TYR A 107 -1.66 8.71 0.83
CA TYR A 107 -0.80 9.77 1.34
C TYR A 107 -1.22 10.23 2.75
N ASP A 108 -2.51 10.51 2.94
CA ASP A 108 -3.05 10.98 4.22
C ASP A 108 -2.85 9.94 5.33
N TRP A 109 -3.09 8.67 5.01
CA TRP A 109 -2.94 7.57 5.97
C TRP A 109 -1.48 7.37 6.39
N VAL A 110 -0.53 7.42 5.45
CA VAL A 110 0.90 7.33 5.77
C VAL A 110 1.34 8.52 6.61
N TYR A 111 0.92 9.72 6.27
CA TYR A 111 1.23 10.91 7.07
C TYR A 111 0.71 10.78 8.50
N GLN A 112 -0.51 10.27 8.70
CA GLN A 112 -1.11 10.08 10.03
C GLN A 112 -0.42 8.98 10.84
N ASN A 113 -0.04 7.87 10.21
CA ASN A 113 0.38 6.66 10.91
C ASN A 113 1.89 6.42 10.90
N HIS A 114 2.62 6.97 9.93
CA HIS A 114 4.06 6.72 9.72
C HIS A 114 4.92 7.98 9.74
N ASP A 115 4.33 9.19 9.82
CA ASP A 115 5.13 10.39 10.03
C ASP A 115 5.86 10.31 11.38
N MET A 116 7.16 10.62 11.36
CA MET A 116 8.03 10.49 12.53
C MET A 116 7.50 11.24 13.76
N ASN A 117 6.96 12.45 13.57
CA ASN A 117 6.44 13.24 14.68
C ASN A 117 5.19 12.61 15.29
N ASN A 118 4.32 12.04 14.46
CA ASN A 118 3.12 11.36 14.93
C ASN A 118 3.47 10.05 15.64
N VAL A 119 4.40 9.27 15.11
CA VAL A 119 4.90 8.05 15.75
C VAL A 119 5.54 8.37 17.11
N ILE A 120 6.41 9.39 17.20
CA ILE A 120 7.04 9.81 18.45
C ILE A 120 5.99 10.25 19.47
N LYS A 121 5.00 11.04 19.09
CA LYS A 121 3.91 11.46 20.00
C LYS A 121 3.15 10.26 20.56
N ASN A 122 2.82 9.28 19.71
CA ASN A 122 2.11 8.09 20.12
C ASN A 122 2.94 7.23 21.11
N ILE A 123 4.22 7.03 20.82
CA ILE A 123 5.14 6.33 21.71
C ILE A 123 5.26 7.07 23.06
N TYR A 124 5.43 8.38 23.03
CA TYR A 124 5.56 9.18 24.25
C TYR A 124 4.28 9.13 25.10
N SER A 125 3.12 9.20 24.48
CA SER A 125 1.82 9.04 25.14
C SER A 125 1.69 7.66 25.81
N LEU A 126 2.09 6.60 25.11
CA LEU A 126 2.10 5.24 25.65
C LEU A 126 3.05 5.12 26.86
N TYR A 127 4.25 5.65 26.78
CA TYR A 127 5.19 5.66 27.91
C TYR A 127 4.63 6.38 29.14
N ASN A 128 3.94 7.49 28.94
CA ASN A 128 3.35 8.23 30.06
C ASN A 128 2.18 7.48 30.69
N SER A 129 1.39 6.76 29.91
CA SER A 129 0.30 5.94 30.46
C SER A 129 0.79 4.78 31.35
N LEU A 130 1.97 4.22 31.04
CA LEU A 130 2.57 3.12 31.81
C LEU A 130 3.25 3.56 33.11
N LYS A 131 3.46 4.86 33.33
CA LYS A 131 4.12 5.38 34.57
C LYS A 131 3.17 5.57 35.74
N TYR A 132 1.88 5.39 35.56
CA TYR A 132 0.86 5.68 36.58
C TYR A 132 0.09 4.43 37.05
N ASP A 133 0.55 3.24 36.67
CA ASP A 133 0.16 1.94 37.24
C ASP A 133 1.29 1.38 38.11
#